data_23e8f1f0e342b7bfcf9bba6283fa4d65
#
_entry.id   23e8f1f0e342b7bfcf9bba6283fa4d65
#
_cell.length_a   1.000
_cell.length_b   1.000
_cell.length_c   1.000
_cell.angle_alpha   90.00
_cell.angle_beta   90.00
_cell.angle_gamma   90.00
#
_symmetry.space_group_name_H-M   'P 1'
#
loop_
_entity.id
_entity.type
_entity.pdbx_description
1 polymer ?
#
loop_
_entity_poly.entity_id
_entity_poly.type
_entity_poly.pdbx_seq_one_letter_code
_entity_poly.pdbx_strand_id
1 'polypeptide(L)'
;HCAGNIIAPDPDADRWQRHMIDSIAAAEEMGCELILTHAGSMYANRNWAHPKNWSREAWERSVNALKRICRDTAGSKVKIAIEAVNTESINNPWAHLRLREDVGDPRITVGLDITNMVFPHVAFRMSEFINTTFDLLEDQIAYVHGKDFVWNEMLPGMNWAMQGTGNMDYEMFLVRLSRLKSNPYM
;
A
#
# COMPACT_ATOMS: atom_id res chain seq x y z
N HIS A 1 -8.23 -4.29 8.46
CA HIS A 1 -6.81 -4.37 8.08
C HIS A 1 -6.31 -5.81 8.26
N CYS A 2 -5.88 -6.44 7.18
CA CYS A 2 -5.29 -7.77 7.21
C CYS A 2 -3.77 -7.63 7.35
N ALA A 3 -3.26 -7.82 8.57
CA ALA A 3 -1.83 -7.76 8.85
C ALA A 3 -1.18 -9.10 8.49
N GLY A 4 -0.26 -9.10 7.54
CA GLY A 4 0.48 -10.29 7.14
C GLY A 4 1.71 -9.96 6.31
N ASN A 5 2.57 -10.93 6.10
CA ASN A 5 3.74 -10.81 5.24
C ASN A 5 3.66 -11.88 4.14
N ILE A 6 2.90 -11.56 3.07
CA ILE A 6 2.60 -12.52 2.00
C ILE A 6 3.81 -12.95 1.18
N ILE A 7 4.96 -12.26 1.35
CA ILE A 7 6.25 -12.60 0.71
C ILE A 7 7.34 -12.99 1.71
N ALA A 8 6.97 -13.26 2.97
CA ALA A 8 7.91 -13.72 3.98
C ALA A 8 8.80 -14.88 3.48
N PRO A 9 9.95 -15.14 4.11
CA PRO A 9 10.66 -16.40 3.90
C PRO A 9 9.77 -17.60 4.17
N ASP A 10 9.93 -18.66 3.39
CA ASP A 10 9.19 -19.91 3.59
C ASP A 10 9.53 -20.55 4.96
N PRO A 11 8.57 -21.18 5.67
CA PRO A 11 7.19 -21.47 5.23
C PRO A 11 6.16 -20.38 5.53
N ASP A 12 6.54 -19.25 6.10
CA ASP A 12 5.61 -18.24 6.62
C ASP A 12 4.76 -17.56 5.54
N ALA A 13 5.29 -17.38 4.33
CA ALA A 13 4.52 -16.78 3.23
C ALA A 13 3.21 -17.53 2.95
N ASP A 14 3.25 -18.86 2.90
CA ASP A 14 2.08 -19.68 2.64
C ASP A 14 1.01 -19.54 3.75
N ARG A 15 1.43 -19.46 5.00
CA ARG A 15 0.54 -19.21 6.14
C ARG A 15 -0.14 -17.83 6.01
N TRP A 16 0.61 -16.79 5.66
CA TRP A 16 0.06 -15.45 5.52
C TRP A 16 -0.85 -15.30 4.31
N GLN A 17 -0.54 -15.99 3.20
CA GLN A 17 -1.43 -16.02 2.03
C GLN A 17 -2.75 -16.72 2.36
N ARG A 18 -2.73 -17.85 3.07
CA ARG A 18 -3.96 -18.51 3.55
C ARG A 18 -4.75 -17.60 4.49
N HIS A 19 -4.08 -16.97 5.47
CA HIS A 19 -4.75 -16.03 6.37
C HIS A 19 -5.44 -14.90 5.60
N MET A 20 -4.85 -14.41 4.53
CA MET A 20 -5.46 -13.38 3.69
C MET A 20 -6.68 -13.91 2.92
N ILE A 21 -6.63 -15.13 2.40
CA ILE A 21 -7.78 -15.80 1.76
C ILE A 21 -8.94 -15.94 2.77
N ASP A 22 -8.65 -16.41 3.98
CA ASP A 22 -9.65 -16.54 5.05
C ASP A 22 -10.22 -15.17 5.47
N SER A 23 -9.38 -14.12 5.48
CA SER A 23 -9.81 -12.76 5.79
C SER A 23 -10.73 -12.19 4.71
N ILE A 24 -10.54 -12.52 3.44
CA ILE A 24 -11.43 -12.14 2.34
C ILE A 24 -12.79 -12.82 2.52
N ALA A 25 -12.82 -14.11 2.84
CA ALA A 25 -14.07 -14.84 3.09
C ALA A 25 -14.83 -14.25 4.28
N ALA A 26 -14.14 -13.97 5.39
CA ALA A 26 -14.74 -13.33 6.55
C ALA A 26 -15.25 -11.90 6.24
N ALA A 27 -14.51 -11.13 5.46
CA ALA A 27 -14.95 -9.79 5.03
C ALA A 27 -16.25 -9.87 4.20
N GLU A 28 -16.36 -10.85 3.32
CA GLU A 28 -17.57 -11.07 2.51
C GLU A 28 -18.77 -11.45 3.39
N GLU A 29 -18.59 -12.37 4.34
CA GLU A 29 -19.64 -12.76 5.31
C GLU A 29 -20.12 -11.56 6.17
N MET A 30 -19.19 -10.65 6.49
CA MET A 30 -19.49 -9.43 7.26
C MET A 30 -20.06 -8.29 6.41
N GLY A 31 -20.18 -8.46 5.10
CA GLY A 31 -20.60 -7.41 4.17
C GLY A 31 -19.56 -6.29 3.97
N CYS A 32 -18.28 -6.55 4.27
CA CYS A 32 -17.22 -5.59 3.99
C CYS A 32 -16.83 -5.64 2.51
N GLU A 33 -16.70 -4.47 1.89
CA GLU A 33 -16.37 -4.36 0.46
C GLU A 33 -14.87 -4.36 0.18
N LEU A 34 -14.05 -4.21 1.23
CA LEU A 34 -12.63 -3.94 1.12
C LEU A 34 -11.84 -4.57 2.26
N ILE A 35 -10.69 -5.12 1.96
CA ILE A 35 -9.60 -5.38 2.93
C ILE A 35 -8.39 -4.53 2.58
N LEU A 36 -7.64 -4.11 3.61
CA LEU A 36 -6.38 -3.38 3.47
C LEU A 36 -5.22 -4.27 3.89
N THR A 37 -4.16 -4.32 3.09
CA THR A 37 -2.95 -5.09 3.37
C THR A 37 -1.70 -4.43 2.78
N HIS A 38 -0.55 -4.97 3.12
CA HIS A 38 0.76 -4.63 2.55
C HIS A 38 1.28 -5.79 1.70
N ALA A 39 2.26 -5.52 0.83
CA ALA A 39 2.98 -6.58 0.11
C ALA A 39 3.87 -7.38 1.05
N GLY A 40 4.50 -6.72 2.02
CA GLY A 40 5.36 -7.32 3.01
C GLY A 40 6.85 -7.24 2.69
N SER A 41 7.66 -8.02 3.39
CA SER A 41 9.13 -7.99 3.35
C SER A 41 9.73 -9.36 3.12
N MET A 42 10.87 -9.41 2.45
CA MET A 42 11.74 -10.60 2.32
C MET A 42 12.41 -10.99 3.65
N TYR A 43 12.05 -10.33 4.74
CA TYR A 43 12.45 -10.65 6.10
C TYR A 43 11.25 -11.20 6.89
N ALA A 44 11.53 -11.96 7.95
CA ALA A 44 10.45 -12.56 8.77
C ALA A 44 9.51 -11.50 9.38
N ASN A 45 10.04 -10.35 9.78
CA ASN A 45 9.25 -9.22 10.24
C ASN A 45 8.95 -8.28 9.06
N ARG A 46 7.68 -8.14 8.69
CA ARG A 46 7.23 -7.32 7.55
C ARG A 46 7.58 -5.83 7.65
N ASN A 47 7.70 -5.30 8.86
CA ASN A 47 7.96 -3.87 9.07
C ASN A 47 9.45 -3.51 8.94
N TRP A 48 10.31 -4.47 8.69
CA TRP A 48 11.75 -4.23 8.63
C TRP A 48 12.21 -4.10 7.18
N ALA A 49 12.96 -3.05 6.92
CA ALA A 49 13.68 -2.92 5.67
C ALA A 49 14.66 -4.09 5.50
N HIS A 50 14.66 -4.67 4.30
CA HIS A 50 15.61 -5.72 3.93
C HIS A 50 16.14 -5.43 2.53
N PRO A 51 17.44 -5.55 2.26
CA PRO A 51 18.00 -5.21 0.94
C PRO A 51 17.31 -5.90 -0.24
N LYS A 52 16.83 -7.12 -0.03
CA LYS A 52 16.09 -7.86 -1.07
C LYS A 52 14.68 -7.32 -1.34
N ASN A 53 14.11 -6.45 -0.50
CA ASN A 53 12.77 -5.91 -0.74
C ASN A 53 12.67 -5.12 -2.06
N TRP A 54 13.78 -4.54 -2.52
CA TRP A 54 13.86 -3.83 -3.80
C TRP A 54 14.36 -4.69 -4.96
N SER A 55 14.42 -6.02 -4.77
CA SER A 55 14.86 -6.96 -5.79
C SER A 55 13.72 -7.39 -6.73
N ARG A 56 14.09 -7.88 -7.90
CA ARG A 56 13.17 -8.55 -8.82
C ARG A 56 12.49 -9.76 -8.16
N GLU A 57 13.22 -10.50 -7.32
CA GLU A 57 12.68 -11.66 -6.59
C GLU A 57 11.50 -11.24 -5.68
N ALA A 58 11.64 -10.15 -4.90
CA ALA A 58 10.57 -9.66 -4.03
C ALA A 58 9.35 -9.21 -4.85
N TRP A 59 9.58 -8.54 -5.97
CA TRP A 59 8.51 -8.16 -6.89
C TRP A 59 7.73 -9.37 -7.41
N GLU A 60 8.44 -10.36 -7.96
CA GLU A 60 7.84 -11.59 -8.49
C GLU A 60 7.08 -12.38 -7.40
N ARG A 61 7.61 -12.44 -6.17
CA ARG A 61 6.93 -13.04 -5.03
C ARG A 61 5.63 -12.28 -4.68
N SER A 62 5.64 -10.95 -4.68
CA SER A 62 4.46 -10.13 -4.42
C SER A 62 3.37 -10.37 -5.47
N VAL A 63 3.72 -10.33 -6.74
CA VAL A 63 2.80 -10.59 -7.86
C VAL A 63 2.23 -12.00 -7.79
N ASN A 64 3.07 -13.01 -7.59
CA ASN A 64 2.63 -14.41 -7.53
C ASN A 64 1.73 -14.69 -6.33
N ALA A 65 2.06 -14.13 -5.16
CA ALA A 65 1.23 -14.23 -3.96
C ALA A 65 -0.16 -13.63 -4.18
N LEU A 66 -0.24 -12.42 -4.74
CA LEU A 66 -1.52 -11.77 -5.02
C LEU A 66 -2.31 -12.49 -6.11
N LYS A 67 -1.65 -13.00 -7.18
CA LYS A 67 -2.31 -13.85 -8.18
C LYS A 67 -2.92 -15.10 -7.56
N ARG A 68 -2.21 -15.76 -6.65
CA ARG A 68 -2.73 -16.92 -5.91
C ARG A 68 -3.95 -16.54 -5.08
N ILE A 69 -3.85 -15.48 -4.28
CA ILE A 69 -4.94 -15.00 -3.43
C ILE A 69 -6.17 -14.67 -4.29
N CYS A 70 -5.99 -13.92 -5.38
CA CYS A 70 -7.07 -13.57 -6.29
C CYS A 70 -7.73 -14.78 -6.92
N ARG A 71 -6.94 -15.77 -7.37
CA ARG A 71 -7.45 -17.03 -7.94
C ARG A 71 -8.23 -17.83 -6.90
N ASP A 72 -7.68 -17.99 -5.70
CA ASP A 72 -8.26 -18.82 -4.65
C ASP A 72 -9.51 -18.16 -4.00
N THR A 73 -9.75 -16.88 -4.31
CA THR A 73 -10.94 -16.09 -3.92
C THR A 73 -11.73 -15.56 -5.13
N ALA A 74 -11.70 -16.24 -6.27
CA ALA A 74 -12.25 -15.74 -7.55
C ALA A 74 -13.77 -15.42 -7.52
N GLY A 75 -14.54 -16.01 -6.58
CA GLY A 75 -15.98 -15.74 -6.40
C GLY A 75 -16.28 -14.47 -5.61
N SER A 76 -15.30 -13.94 -4.89
CA SER A 76 -15.48 -12.78 -4.01
C SER A 76 -15.44 -11.46 -4.78
N LYS A 77 -16.26 -10.49 -4.32
CA LYS A 77 -16.25 -9.09 -4.79
C LYS A 77 -15.43 -8.17 -3.89
N VAL A 78 -14.89 -8.67 -2.79
CA VAL A 78 -14.10 -7.89 -1.83
C VAL A 78 -12.84 -7.37 -2.53
N LYS A 79 -12.65 -6.06 -2.51
CA LYS A 79 -11.46 -5.40 -3.04
C LYS A 79 -10.27 -5.62 -2.11
N ILE A 80 -9.08 -5.65 -2.68
CA ILE A 80 -7.82 -5.82 -1.97
C ILE A 80 -7.03 -4.52 -2.17
N ALA A 81 -7.09 -3.63 -1.17
CA ALA A 81 -6.30 -2.41 -1.19
C ALA A 81 -4.88 -2.70 -0.71
N ILE A 82 -3.92 -2.46 -1.56
CA ILE A 82 -2.50 -2.60 -1.22
C ILE A 82 -1.98 -1.24 -0.77
N GLU A 83 -1.41 -1.19 0.43
CA GLU A 83 -0.71 -0.01 0.94
C GLU A 83 0.77 -0.10 0.60
N ALA A 84 1.30 0.92 -0.07
CA ALA A 84 2.72 1.02 -0.34
C ALA A 84 3.49 1.47 0.90
N VAL A 85 4.67 0.91 1.08
CA VAL A 85 5.61 1.32 2.14
C VAL A 85 7.01 1.42 1.55
N ASN A 86 7.71 2.52 1.81
CA ASN A 86 9.03 2.81 1.22
C ASN A 86 10.09 1.73 1.48
N THR A 87 9.89 0.87 2.49
CA THR A 87 10.77 -0.25 2.82
C THR A 87 10.35 -1.58 2.22
N GLU A 88 9.23 -1.65 1.50
CA GLU A 88 8.68 -2.87 0.89
C GLU A 88 8.90 -2.91 -0.64
N SER A 89 8.47 -4.00 -1.29
CA SER A 89 8.56 -4.13 -2.75
C SER A 89 7.61 -3.18 -3.49
N ILE A 90 6.46 -2.88 -2.90
CA ILE A 90 5.51 -1.87 -3.37
C ILE A 90 5.75 -0.62 -2.53
N ASN A 91 6.44 0.39 -3.09
CA ASN A 91 7.01 1.48 -2.31
C ASN A 91 6.83 2.88 -2.92
N ASN A 92 6.13 2.99 -4.04
CA ASN A 92 5.90 4.25 -4.73
C ASN A 92 4.68 4.15 -5.67
N PRO A 93 4.16 5.28 -6.21
CA PRO A 93 2.98 5.28 -7.06
C PRO A 93 3.11 4.45 -8.35
N TRP A 94 4.27 4.44 -8.97
CA TRP A 94 4.51 3.66 -10.19
C TRP A 94 4.52 2.15 -9.93
N ALA A 95 4.97 1.75 -8.72
CA ALA A 95 4.89 0.35 -8.30
C ALA A 95 3.43 -0.12 -8.18
N HIS A 96 2.51 0.74 -7.74
CA HIS A 96 1.07 0.41 -7.75
C HIS A 96 0.52 0.18 -9.15
N LEU A 97 0.82 1.08 -10.11
CA LEU A 97 0.38 0.90 -11.50
C LEU A 97 0.86 -0.44 -12.07
N ARG A 98 2.15 -0.69 -11.96
CA ARG A 98 2.77 -1.92 -12.43
C ARG A 98 2.18 -3.16 -11.72
N LEU A 99 1.94 -3.09 -10.41
CA LEU A 99 1.36 -4.21 -9.67
C LEU A 99 0.01 -4.62 -10.22
N ARG A 100 -0.86 -3.65 -10.51
CA ARG A 100 -2.19 -3.90 -11.07
C ARG A 100 -2.10 -4.57 -12.43
N GLU A 101 -1.19 -4.11 -13.30
CA GLU A 101 -0.95 -4.72 -14.61
C GLU A 101 -0.41 -6.15 -14.48
N ASP A 102 0.62 -6.34 -13.64
CA ASP A 102 1.29 -7.63 -13.47
C ASP A 102 0.37 -8.67 -12.79
N VAL A 103 -0.51 -8.27 -11.85
CA VAL A 103 -1.48 -9.18 -11.20
C VAL A 103 -2.67 -9.46 -12.12
N GLY A 104 -3.22 -8.45 -12.78
CA GLY A 104 -4.31 -8.58 -13.75
C GLY A 104 -5.69 -8.86 -13.15
N ASP A 105 -5.90 -8.61 -11.85
CA ASP A 105 -7.21 -8.78 -11.20
C ASP A 105 -7.79 -7.38 -10.82
N PRO A 106 -9.03 -7.04 -11.25
CA PRO A 106 -9.62 -5.74 -11.01
C PRO A 106 -9.91 -5.42 -9.54
N ARG A 107 -9.87 -6.41 -8.66
CA ARG A 107 -10.03 -6.23 -7.21
C ARG A 107 -8.78 -5.66 -6.54
N ILE A 108 -7.62 -5.69 -7.20
CA ILE A 108 -6.41 -5.03 -6.71
C ILE A 108 -6.58 -3.52 -6.85
N THR A 109 -6.57 -2.83 -5.71
CA THR A 109 -6.77 -1.39 -5.59
C THR A 109 -5.70 -0.76 -4.70
N VAL A 110 -5.77 0.54 -4.52
CA VAL A 110 -4.79 1.31 -3.75
C VAL A 110 -5.34 1.67 -2.38
N GLY A 111 -4.60 1.27 -1.34
CA GLY A 111 -4.65 1.89 -0.01
C GLY A 111 -3.63 3.02 0.02
N LEU A 112 -4.09 4.25 -0.14
CA LEU A 112 -3.22 5.40 -0.27
C LEU A 112 -2.73 5.87 1.09
N ASP A 113 -1.44 5.79 1.33
CA ASP A 113 -0.73 6.44 2.41
C ASP A 113 0.48 7.18 1.84
N ILE A 114 0.32 8.49 1.62
CA ILE A 114 1.38 9.33 1.03
C ILE A 114 2.65 9.27 1.88
N THR A 115 2.50 9.33 3.21
CA THR A 115 3.66 9.40 4.11
C THR A 115 4.49 8.12 4.11
N ASN A 116 3.85 6.97 3.92
CA ASN A 116 4.55 5.69 3.83
C ASN A 116 5.42 5.55 2.56
N MET A 117 5.18 6.38 1.55
CA MET A 117 5.95 6.40 0.29
C MET A 117 7.05 7.47 0.27
N VAL A 118 7.20 8.24 1.35
CA VAL A 118 8.19 9.34 1.38
C VAL A 118 9.61 8.79 1.52
N PHE A 119 10.46 9.23 0.59
CA PHE A 119 11.90 9.08 0.61
C PHE A 119 12.55 10.47 0.80
N PRO A 120 13.83 10.57 1.20
CA PRO A 120 14.50 11.86 1.40
C PRO A 120 14.35 12.85 0.24
N HIS A 121 14.44 12.37 -0.99
CA HIS A 121 14.36 13.22 -2.18
C HIS A 121 12.96 13.76 -2.49
N VAL A 122 11.90 13.21 -1.93
CA VAL A 122 10.52 13.70 -2.09
C VAL A 122 10.02 14.48 -0.88
N ALA A 123 10.64 14.31 0.29
CA ALA A 123 10.21 14.97 1.53
C ALA A 123 10.14 16.50 1.43
N PHE A 124 10.96 17.10 0.57
CA PHE A 124 11.00 18.55 0.32
C PHE A 124 10.24 18.99 -0.95
N ARG A 125 9.51 18.07 -1.60
CA ARG A 125 8.74 18.28 -2.82
C ARG A 125 7.34 17.70 -2.70
N MET A 126 6.72 17.85 -1.53
CA MET A 126 5.48 17.15 -1.19
C MET A 126 4.32 17.49 -2.12
N SER A 127 4.12 18.77 -2.47
CA SER A 127 3.04 19.18 -3.37
C SER A 127 3.15 18.49 -4.74
N GLU A 128 4.36 18.39 -5.29
CA GLU A 128 4.62 17.72 -6.56
C GLU A 128 4.39 16.22 -6.43
N PHE A 129 4.86 15.61 -5.34
CA PHE A 129 4.69 14.18 -5.10
C PHE A 129 3.23 13.79 -4.91
N ILE A 130 2.46 14.59 -4.16
CA ILE A 130 1.02 14.41 -3.97
C ILE A 130 0.31 14.49 -5.33
N ASN A 131 0.54 15.56 -6.11
CA ASN A 131 -0.09 15.72 -7.42
C ASN A 131 0.22 14.53 -8.33
N THR A 132 1.49 14.15 -8.46
CA THR A 132 1.91 12.99 -9.28
C THR A 132 1.23 11.70 -8.83
N THR A 133 1.14 11.47 -7.52
CA THR A 133 0.50 10.27 -6.96
C THR A 133 -0.98 10.21 -7.32
N PHE A 134 -1.71 11.31 -7.15
CA PHE A 134 -3.13 11.34 -7.53
C PHE A 134 -3.32 11.24 -9.05
N ASP A 135 -2.51 11.93 -9.86
CA ASP A 135 -2.60 11.85 -11.32
C ASP A 135 -2.42 10.42 -11.84
N LEU A 136 -1.58 9.61 -11.17
CA LEU A 136 -1.33 8.22 -11.53
C LEU A 136 -2.39 7.25 -11.01
N LEU A 137 -2.97 7.51 -9.83
CA LEU A 137 -3.69 6.49 -9.08
C LEU A 137 -5.16 6.83 -8.78
N GLU A 138 -5.67 8.02 -9.13
CA GLU A 138 -6.99 8.50 -8.70
C GLU A 138 -8.14 7.52 -8.97
N ASP A 139 -8.10 6.79 -10.09
CA ASP A 139 -9.12 5.80 -10.47
C ASP A 139 -9.04 4.50 -9.65
N GLN A 140 -7.99 4.32 -8.86
CA GLN A 140 -7.67 3.08 -8.15
C GLN A 140 -7.72 3.23 -6.63
N ILE A 141 -7.79 4.47 -6.12
CA ILE A 141 -7.80 4.74 -4.69
C ILE A 141 -9.12 4.26 -4.09
N ALA A 142 -9.05 3.27 -3.21
CA ALA A 142 -10.20 2.71 -2.51
C ALA A 142 -10.20 3.00 -1.01
N TYR A 143 -9.04 3.31 -0.45
CA TYR A 143 -8.82 3.63 0.96
C TYR A 143 -7.71 4.67 1.11
N VAL A 144 -7.81 5.54 2.11
CA VAL A 144 -6.84 6.62 2.35
C VAL A 144 -6.47 6.70 3.84
N HIS A 145 -5.20 6.81 4.14
CA HIS A 145 -4.70 7.20 5.45
C HIS A 145 -4.34 8.69 5.48
N GLY A 146 -4.89 9.40 6.45
CA GLY A 146 -4.51 10.79 6.75
C GLY A 146 -3.39 10.83 7.78
N LYS A 147 -2.14 10.75 7.36
CA LYS A 147 -0.95 10.86 8.22
C LYS A 147 -0.15 12.10 7.88
N ASP A 148 0.66 12.56 8.83
CA ASP A 148 1.61 13.64 8.64
C ASP A 148 2.95 13.31 9.30
N PHE A 149 4.02 14.00 8.91
CA PHE A 149 5.36 13.75 9.38
C PHE A 149 6.17 15.05 9.49
N VAL A 150 7.17 15.03 10.36
CA VAL A 150 8.25 16.02 10.40
C VAL A 150 9.55 15.33 10.00
N TRP A 151 10.24 15.90 9.03
CA TRP A 151 11.56 15.43 8.63
C TRP A 151 12.59 15.88 9.67
N ASN A 152 13.42 14.95 10.13
CA ASN A 152 14.51 15.26 11.03
C ASN A 152 15.75 15.66 10.20
N GLU A 153 16.15 16.93 10.30
CA GLU A 153 17.27 17.48 9.52
C GLU A 153 18.63 16.96 10.00
N MET A 154 18.77 16.63 11.28
CA MET A 154 20.05 16.20 11.86
C MET A 154 20.29 14.70 11.71
N LEU A 155 19.23 13.90 11.81
CA LEU A 155 19.28 12.45 11.63
C LEU A 155 18.27 12.10 10.52
N PRO A 156 18.72 11.76 9.31
CA PRO A 156 17.81 11.48 8.19
C PRO A 156 16.72 10.48 8.56
N GLY A 157 15.49 10.96 8.67
CA GLY A 157 14.35 10.14 9.06
C GLY A 157 13.09 10.97 9.25
N MET A 158 11.98 10.29 9.47
CA MET A 158 10.69 10.91 9.73
C MET A 158 10.24 10.61 11.15
N ASN A 159 9.63 11.60 11.79
CA ASN A 159 8.82 11.43 12.98
C ASN A 159 7.36 11.74 12.63
N TRP A 160 6.43 11.02 13.24
CA TRP A 160 5.01 11.30 13.06
C TRP A 160 4.64 12.65 13.65
N ALA A 161 3.80 13.39 12.93
CA ALA A 161 3.24 14.66 13.37
C ALA A 161 1.71 14.59 13.42
N MET A 162 1.10 15.53 14.14
CA MET A 162 -0.34 15.73 14.06
C MET A 162 -0.70 16.20 12.64
N GLN A 163 -1.79 15.73 12.13
CA GLN A 163 -2.25 16.07 10.77
C GLN A 163 -2.35 17.58 10.57
N GLY A 164 -1.71 18.06 9.50
CA GLY A 164 -1.66 19.48 9.15
C GLY A 164 -0.63 20.31 9.91
N THR A 165 0.23 19.69 10.74
CA THR A 165 1.30 20.40 11.48
C THR A 165 2.71 20.01 11.04
N GLY A 166 2.82 19.05 10.11
CA GLY A 166 4.09 18.51 9.64
C GLY A 166 4.54 19.06 8.28
N ASN A 167 5.30 18.23 7.58
CA ASN A 167 5.87 18.56 6.27
C ASN A 167 5.01 18.11 5.08
N MET A 168 3.93 17.36 5.32
CA MET A 168 3.00 17.01 4.28
C MET A 168 2.21 18.26 3.85
N ASP A 169 2.09 18.48 2.54
CA ASP A 169 1.19 19.51 2.01
C ASP A 169 -0.26 19.05 2.16
N TYR A 170 -0.78 19.23 3.37
CA TYR A 170 -2.10 18.73 3.76
C TYR A 170 -3.24 19.43 2.99
N GLU A 171 -3.05 20.71 2.66
CA GLU A 171 -4.01 21.48 1.85
C GLU A 171 -4.13 20.84 0.45
N MET A 172 -3.01 20.64 -0.23
CA MET A 172 -2.98 20.00 -1.55
C MET A 172 -3.56 18.59 -1.49
N PHE A 173 -3.21 17.80 -0.46
CA PHE A 173 -3.74 16.45 -0.26
C PHE A 173 -5.27 16.46 -0.16
N LEU A 174 -5.86 17.31 0.68
CA LEU A 174 -7.30 17.40 0.85
C LEU A 174 -8.00 17.92 -0.41
N VAL A 175 -7.39 18.88 -1.12
CA VAL A 175 -7.91 19.36 -2.41
C VAL A 175 -7.96 18.23 -3.43
N ARG A 176 -6.90 17.43 -3.56
CA ARG A 176 -6.89 16.28 -4.48
C ARG A 176 -7.90 15.21 -4.05
N LEU A 177 -7.95 14.90 -2.77
CA LEU A 177 -8.89 13.92 -2.21
C LEU A 177 -10.35 14.32 -2.48
N SER A 178 -10.70 15.59 -2.29
CA SER A 178 -12.07 16.08 -2.51
C SER A 178 -12.56 16.00 -3.96
N ARG A 179 -11.64 15.82 -4.92
CA ARG A 179 -11.93 15.70 -6.36
C ARG A 179 -12.10 14.25 -6.81
N LEU A 180 -11.79 13.28 -5.96
CA LEU A 180 -11.94 11.87 -6.30
C LEU A 180 -13.40 11.50 -6.52
N LYS A 181 -13.67 10.79 -7.60
CA LYS A 181 -14.99 10.25 -7.90
C LYS A 181 -15.33 9.00 -7.10
N SER A 182 -14.30 8.31 -6.62
CA SER A 182 -14.40 7.00 -5.96
C SER A 182 -14.93 7.05 -4.52
N ASN A 183 -14.96 8.23 -3.88
CA ASN A 183 -15.33 8.39 -2.47
C ASN A 183 -14.67 7.31 -1.57
N PRO A 184 -13.34 7.27 -1.47
CA PRO A 184 -12.64 6.24 -0.72
C PRO A 184 -12.92 6.31 0.78
N TYR A 185 -12.79 5.18 1.47
CA TYR A 185 -12.80 5.17 2.94
C TYR A 185 -11.56 5.91 3.49
N MET A 186 -11.73 6.63 4.60
CA MET A 186 -10.64 7.32 5.29
C MET A 186 -10.70 7.03 6.81
#